data_b1d2c3c2217f0ebf5996df3807e1b23f
#
_entry.id   b1d2c3c2217f0ebf5996df3807e1b23f
#
_cell.length_a   1.000
_cell.length_b   1.000
_cell.length_c   1.000
_cell.angle_alpha   90.00
_cell.angle_beta   90.00
_cell.angle_gamma   90.00
#
_symmetry.space_group_name_H-M   'P 1'
#
loop_
_entity.id
_entity.type
_entity.pdbx_description
1 polymer ?
#
loop_
_entity_poly.entity_id
_entity_poly.type
_entity_poly.pdbx_seq_one_letter_code
_entity_poly.pdbx_strand_id
1 'polypeptide(L)'
;MGIAQAMLPEFDYEMANTRKTLERVPDEKFEWKAHDKSFSMGSVASHLSNLPSWINIAIGMDSFDMAPGGQPLKTPPLNSRQEVLDTFDKNIAEARKALQSETDEHVLQNWRLLSNGYEVLAMPRVAVLRSFVMNHIIHHRAQLTVYLRLNDIPVPSLYGPSADEER
;
A
#
# COMPACT_ATOMS: atom_id res chain seq x y z
N MET A 1 3.89 -21.78 -13.80
CA MET A 1 3.45 -20.66 -12.94
C MET A 1 4.44 -19.54 -13.18
N GLY A 2 3.96 -18.40 -13.65
CA GLY A 2 4.81 -17.25 -13.93
C GLY A 2 5.25 -16.51 -12.65
N ILE A 3 6.21 -15.60 -12.80
CA ILE A 3 6.78 -14.82 -11.68
C ILE A 3 5.70 -14.00 -10.96
N ALA A 4 4.87 -13.28 -11.72
CA ALA A 4 3.79 -12.47 -11.14
C ALA A 4 2.72 -13.33 -10.45
N GLN A 5 2.35 -14.46 -11.07
CA GLN A 5 1.39 -15.40 -10.48
C GLN A 5 1.94 -16.06 -9.19
N ALA A 6 3.25 -16.27 -9.10
CA ALA A 6 3.88 -16.80 -7.89
C ALA A 6 3.83 -15.81 -6.71
N MET A 7 3.64 -14.51 -6.96
CA MET A 7 3.46 -13.49 -5.93
C MET A 7 2.03 -13.44 -5.36
N LEU A 8 1.03 -14.00 -6.06
CA LEU A 8 -0.39 -13.87 -5.66
C LEU A 8 -0.69 -14.40 -4.25
N PRO A 9 -0.19 -15.58 -3.82
CA PRO A 9 -0.47 -16.05 -2.45
C PRO A 9 0.04 -15.10 -1.38
N GLU A 10 1.23 -14.52 -1.57
CA GLU A 10 1.79 -13.52 -0.66
C GLU A 10 0.99 -12.21 -0.72
N PHE A 11 0.67 -11.74 -1.93
CA PHE A 11 -0.17 -10.56 -2.11
C PHE A 11 -1.51 -10.71 -1.38
N ASP A 12 -2.23 -11.81 -1.61
CA ASP A 12 -3.52 -12.07 -1.00
C ASP A 12 -3.41 -12.09 0.55
N TYR A 13 -2.37 -12.72 1.09
CA TYR A 13 -2.12 -12.78 2.52
C TYR A 13 -1.80 -11.40 3.13
N GLU A 14 -0.92 -10.63 2.49
CA GLU A 14 -0.54 -9.30 2.96
C GLU A 14 -1.69 -8.30 2.86
N MET A 15 -2.50 -8.37 1.80
CA MET A 15 -3.68 -7.51 1.65
C MET A 15 -4.75 -7.84 2.69
N ALA A 16 -4.99 -9.13 2.98
CA ALA A 16 -5.92 -9.52 4.04
C ALA A 16 -5.47 -9.01 5.42
N ASN A 17 -4.18 -9.09 5.74
CA ASN A 17 -3.62 -8.56 6.98
C ASN A 17 -3.72 -7.02 7.05
N THR A 18 -3.49 -6.34 5.93
CA THR A 18 -3.61 -4.88 5.86
C THR A 18 -5.07 -4.46 6.06
N ARG A 19 -6.02 -5.15 5.43
CA ARG A 19 -7.45 -4.89 5.58
C ARG A 19 -7.90 -5.01 7.03
N LYS A 20 -7.50 -6.08 7.73
CA LYS A 20 -7.78 -6.25 9.17
C LYS A 20 -7.29 -5.06 10.01
N THR A 21 -6.12 -4.52 9.66
CA THR A 21 -5.55 -3.36 10.36
C THR A 21 -6.34 -2.09 10.07
N LEU A 22 -6.72 -1.86 8.80
CA LEU A 22 -7.53 -0.71 8.38
C LEU A 22 -8.94 -0.71 9.03
N GLU A 23 -9.54 -1.89 9.22
CA GLU A 23 -10.83 -2.05 9.91
C GLU A 23 -10.84 -1.54 11.36
N ARG A 24 -9.65 -1.47 12.00
CA ARG A 24 -9.52 -1.00 13.38
C ARG A 24 -9.41 0.53 13.50
N VAL A 25 -9.21 1.25 12.39
CA VAL A 25 -9.04 2.71 12.42
C VAL A 25 -10.37 3.39 12.73
N PRO A 26 -10.51 4.09 13.87
CA PRO A 26 -11.75 4.78 14.18
C PRO A 26 -11.77 6.19 13.56
N ASP A 27 -12.92 6.62 13.07
CA ASP A 27 -13.08 7.91 12.37
C ASP A 27 -12.71 9.10 13.29
N GLU A 28 -13.01 9.03 14.57
CA GLU A 28 -12.68 10.06 15.56
C GLU A 28 -11.19 10.24 15.82
N LYS A 29 -10.35 9.31 15.35
CA LYS A 29 -8.89 9.37 15.49
C LYS A 29 -8.17 9.69 14.18
N PHE A 30 -8.87 10.03 13.11
CA PHE A 30 -8.23 10.29 11.81
C PHE A 30 -7.18 11.39 11.88
N GLU A 31 -7.40 12.43 12.66
CA GLU A 31 -6.46 13.55 12.83
C GLU A 31 -5.40 13.31 13.91
N TRP A 32 -5.48 12.18 14.65
CA TRP A 32 -4.51 11.88 15.69
C TRP A 32 -3.11 11.59 15.11
N LYS A 33 -2.08 12.11 15.79
CA LYS A 33 -0.66 11.94 15.42
C LYS A 33 0.15 11.44 16.60
N ALA A 34 1.10 10.54 16.35
CA ALA A 34 2.06 10.09 17.35
C ALA A 34 3.09 11.19 17.72
N HIS A 35 3.32 12.13 16.80
CA HIS A 35 4.24 13.26 16.96
C HIS A 35 3.84 14.34 15.94
N ASP A 36 4.14 15.62 16.24
CA ASP A 36 3.78 16.76 15.36
C ASP A 36 4.32 16.61 13.92
N LYS A 37 5.50 16.00 13.77
CA LYS A 37 6.13 15.73 12.47
C LYS A 37 5.63 14.46 11.78
N SER A 38 4.80 13.65 12.45
CA SER A 38 4.26 12.40 11.89
C SER A 38 3.01 12.66 11.06
N PHE A 39 2.74 11.76 10.12
CA PHE A 39 1.43 11.68 9.46
C PHE A 39 0.35 11.35 10.49
N SER A 40 -0.87 11.85 10.26
CA SER A 40 -2.02 11.45 11.08
C SER A 40 -2.41 9.98 10.80
N MET A 41 -3.17 9.38 11.72
CA MET A 41 -3.67 8.02 11.57
C MET A 41 -4.48 7.86 10.28
N GLY A 42 -5.37 8.80 9.97
CA GLY A 42 -6.13 8.82 8.73
C GLY A 42 -5.25 8.99 7.49
N SER A 43 -4.19 9.81 7.57
CA SER A 43 -3.23 9.95 6.46
C SER A 43 -2.48 8.64 6.17
N VAL A 44 -2.05 7.91 7.20
CA VAL A 44 -1.39 6.60 7.05
C VAL A 44 -2.38 5.58 6.49
N ALA A 45 -3.62 5.54 6.98
CA ALA A 45 -4.67 4.66 6.48
C ALA A 45 -5.01 4.95 5.01
N SER A 46 -5.16 6.23 4.64
CA SER A 46 -5.40 6.66 3.25
C SER A 46 -4.23 6.28 2.33
N HIS A 47 -3.01 6.44 2.81
CA HIS A 47 -1.83 6.04 2.05
C HIS A 47 -1.80 4.52 1.81
N LEU A 48 -2.04 3.72 2.85
CA LEU A 48 -2.15 2.27 2.75
C LEU A 48 -3.21 1.82 1.75
N SER A 49 -4.38 2.48 1.73
CA SER A 49 -5.45 2.12 0.80
C SER A 49 -5.11 2.41 -0.66
N ASN A 50 -4.23 3.37 -0.91
CA ASN A 50 -3.80 3.75 -2.26
C ASN A 50 -2.58 2.96 -2.76
N LEU A 51 -1.74 2.41 -1.88
CA LEU A 51 -0.51 1.71 -2.27
C LEU A 51 -0.74 0.55 -3.25
N PRO A 52 -1.79 -0.29 -3.15
CA PRO A 52 -1.99 -1.38 -4.12
C PRO A 52 -2.19 -0.89 -5.55
N SER A 53 -2.68 0.34 -5.78
CA SER A 53 -2.84 0.90 -7.14
C SER A 53 -1.52 1.08 -7.88
N TRP A 54 -0.39 1.18 -7.17
CA TRP A 54 0.93 1.26 -7.77
C TRP A 54 1.32 0.00 -8.54
N ILE A 55 0.69 -1.15 -8.25
CA ILE A 55 0.85 -2.37 -9.06
C ILE A 55 0.33 -2.11 -10.49
N ASN A 56 -0.84 -1.49 -10.62
CA ASN A 56 -1.41 -1.16 -11.93
C ASN A 56 -0.56 -0.13 -12.67
N ILE A 57 0.00 0.86 -11.96
CA ILE A 57 0.91 1.85 -12.53
C ILE A 57 2.19 1.17 -13.03
N ALA A 58 2.81 0.33 -12.20
CA ALA A 58 4.06 -0.35 -12.56
C ALA A 58 3.88 -1.37 -13.69
N ILE A 59 2.70 -1.99 -13.81
CA ILE A 59 2.38 -2.95 -14.88
C ILE A 59 1.91 -2.21 -16.14
N GLY A 60 1.05 -1.22 -16.01
CA GLY A 60 0.39 -0.57 -17.14
C GLY A 60 1.19 0.53 -17.84
N MET A 61 2.30 0.97 -17.26
CA MET A 61 3.11 2.10 -17.80
C MET A 61 4.59 1.74 -17.76
N ASP A 62 5.40 2.35 -18.62
CA ASP A 62 6.87 2.17 -18.62
C ASP A 62 7.58 3.11 -17.65
N SER A 63 6.93 4.18 -17.26
CA SER A 63 7.41 5.13 -16.26
C SER A 63 6.27 5.91 -15.65
N PHE A 64 6.50 6.47 -14.46
CA PHE A 64 5.55 7.35 -13.80
C PHE A 64 6.28 8.56 -13.22
N ASP A 65 5.79 9.77 -13.52
CA ASP A 65 6.34 11.01 -12.95
C ASP A 65 5.47 11.46 -11.76
N MET A 66 6.07 11.50 -10.58
CA MET A 66 5.39 11.94 -9.35
C MET A 66 5.16 13.45 -9.28
N ALA A 67 5.90 14.23 -10.06
CA ALA A 67 5.86 15.68 -10.02
C ALA A 67 5.99 16.29 -11.45
N PRO A 68 5.08 15.98 -12.38
CA PRO A 68 5.16 16.50 -13.74
C PRO A 68 5.14 18.03 -13.75
N GLY A 69 6.09 18.63 -14.44
CA GLY A 69 6.27 20.09 -14.45
C GLY A 69 6.66 20.68 -13.09
N GLY A 70 7.27 19.87 -12.23
CA GLY A 70 7.71 20.27 -10.87
C GLY A 70 6.59 20.37 -9.83
N GLN A 71 5.37 19.95 -10.18
CA GLN A 71 4.22 19.97 -9.28
C GLN A 71 3.91 18.55 -8.79
N PRO A 72 4.08 18.26 -7.46
CA PRO A 72 3.74 16.95 -6.93
C PRO A 72 2.28 16.59 -7.17
N LEU A 73 2.04 15.37 -7.67
CA LEU A 73 0.70 14.84 -7.79
C LEU A 73 0.09 14.67 -6.40
N LYS A 74 -1.13 15.18 -6.23
CA LYS A 74 -1.86 15.11 -4.97
C LYS A 74 -2.92 14.01 -5.06
N THR A 75 -2.90 13.09 -4.12
CA THR A 75 -4.00 12.15 -3.89
C THR A 75 -4.97 12.82 -2.92
N PRO A 76 -6.27 12.94 -3.23
CA PRO A 76 -7.24 13.47 -2.30
C PRO A 76 -7.23 12.67 -0.99
N PRO A 77 -7.33 13.33 0.18
CA PRO A 77 -7.43 12.63 1.45
C PRO A 77 -8.76 11.87 1.52
N LEU A 78 -8.74 10.72 2.16
CA LEU A 78 -9.94 9.99 2.56
C LEU A 78 -10.31 10.44 3.99
N ASN A 79 -11.60 10.59 4.25
CA ASN A 79 -12.07 11.25 5.47
C ASN A 79 -12.80 10.30 6.44
N SER A 80 -12.94 9.03 6.06
CA SER A 80 -13.58 8.01 6.89
C SER A 80 -12.95 6.64 6.68
N ARG A 81 -13.12 5.78 7.69
CA ARG A 81 -12.75 4.35 7.59
C ARG A 81 -13.45 3.67 6.42
N GLN A 82 -14.71 4.00 6.16
CA GLN A 82 -15.46 3.39 5.06
C GLN A 82 -14.83 3.77 3.71
N GLU A 83 -14.50 5.03 3.48
CA GLU A 83 -13.81 5.46 2.26
C GLU A 83 -12.45 4.78 2.08
N VAL A 84 -11.70 4.60 3.19
CA VAL A 84 -10.41 3.88 3.20
C VAL A 84 -10.60 2.42 2.78
N LEU A 85 -11.58 1.71 3.35
CA LEU A 85 -11.85 0.32 3.05
C LEU A 85 -12.35 0.14 1.61
N ASP A 86 -13.27 0.97 1.15
CA ASP A 86 -13.80 0.90 -0.22
C ASP A 86 -12.71 1.15 -1.25
N THR A 87 -11.84 2.14 -0.99
CA THR A 87 -10.68 2.44 -1.85
C THR A 87 -9.69 1.28 -1.86
N PHE A 88 -9.39 0.73 -0.69
CA PHE A 88 -8.48 -0.41 -0.56
C PHE A 88 -9.01 -1.63 -1.30
N ASP A 89 -10.26 -2.02 -1.06
CA ASP A 89 -10.90 -3.19 -1.68
C ASP A 89 -10.93 -3.08 -3.21
N LYS A 90 -11.25 -1.90 -3.74
CA LYS A 90 -11.17 -1.61 -5.17
C LYS A 90 -9.75 -1.81 -5.70
N ASN A 91 -8.77 -1.15 -5.07
CA ASN A 91 -7.39 -1.15 -5.54
C ASN A 91 -6.75 -2.56 -5.49
N ILE A 92 -7.04 -3.37 -4.48
CA ILE A 92 -6.55 -4.76 -4.41
C ILE A 92 -7.19 -5.64 -5.49
N ALA A 93 -8.48 -5.47 -5.78
CA ALA A 93 -9.14 -6.25 -6.84
C ALA A 93 -8.51 -5.97 -8.22
N GLU A 94 -8.25 -4.70 -8.52
CA GLU A 94 -7.59 -4.28 -9.75
C GLU A 94 -6.13 -4.77 -9.82
N ALA A 95 -5.36 -4.59 -8.74
CA ALA A 95 -3.97 -5.04 -8.64
C ALA A 95 -3.84 -6.57 -8.79
N ARG A 96 -4.73 -7.32 -8.13
CA ARG A 96 -4.77 -8.77 -8.23
C ARG A 96 -5.03 -9.24 -9.67
N LYS A 97 -5.96 -8.59 -10.37
CA LYS A 97 -6.25 -8.88 -11.78
C LYS A 97 -5.04 -8.61 -12.67
N ALA A 98 -4.34 -7.49 -12.45
CA ALA A 98 -3.12 -7.16 -13.19
C ALA A 98 -2.03 -8.22 -12.99
N LEU A 99 -1.76 -8.63 -11.74
CA LEU A 99 -0.78 -9.69 -11.43
C LEU A 99 -1.15 -11.04 -12.08
N GLN A 100 -2.44 -11.38 -12.14
CA GLN A 100 -2.91 -12.63 -12.76
C GLN A 100 -2.64 -12.72 -14.25
N SER A 101 -2.74 -11.58 -14.96
CA SER A 101 -2.61 -11.52 -16.42
C SER A 101 -1.19 -11.22 -16.90
N GLU A 102 -0.25 -10.98 -15.97
CA GLU A 102 1.08 -10.49 -16.31
C GLU A 102 2.01 -11.60 -16.81
N THR A 103 2.97 -11.25 -17.68
CA THR A 103 3.95 -12.17 -18.26
C THR A 103 5.32 -12.04 -17.60
N ASP A 104 6.10 -13.13 -17.62
CA ASP A 104 7.46 -13.13 -17.07
C ASP A 104 8.37 -12.18 -17.85
N GLU A 105 8.20 -12.10 -19.18
CA GLU A 105 8.96 -11.18 -20.01
C GLU A 105 8.75 -9.73 -19.60
N HIS A 106 7.51 -9.32 -19.35
CA HIS A 106 7.18 -7.95 -19.00
C HIS A 106 7.59 -7.58 -17.57
N VAL A 107 7.38 -8.46 -16.59
CA VAL A 107 7.80 -8.14 -15.19
C VAL A 107 9.31 -8.05 -15.01
N LEU A 108 10.09 -8.63 -15.93
CA LEU A 108 11.55 -8.52 -15.93
C LEU A 108 12.07 -7.25 -16.62
N GLN A 109 11.23 -6.53 -17.38
CA GLN A 109 11.61 -5.26 -17.99
C GLN A 109 11.72 -4.15 -16.93
N ASN A 110 12.62 -3.20 -17.16
CA ASN A 110 12.79 -2.06 -16.29
C ASN A 110 11.58 -1.13 -16.33
N TRP A 111 11.22 -0.64 -15.15
CA TRP A 111 10.28 0.43 -14.92
C TRP A 111 10.99 1.62 -14.27
N ARG A 112 10.53 2.84 -14.56
CA ARG A 112 11.17 4.07 -14.08
C ARG A 112 10.22 4.92 -13.28
N LEU A 113 10.68 5.39 -12.12
CA LEU A 113 10.04 6.45 -11.36
C LEU A 113 10.75 7.77 -11.67
N LEU A 114 9.97 8.78 -12.03
CA LEU A 114 10.46 10.10 -12.35
C LEU A 114 9.95 11.13 -11.33
N SER A 115 10.66 12.23 -11.21
CA SER A 115 10.21 13.45 -10.54
C SER A 115 10.63 14.65 -11.37
N ASN A 116 9.67 15.41 -11.87
CA ASN A 116 9.91 16.53 -12.78
C ASN A 116 10.76 16.12 -14.01
N GLY A 117 10.49 14.95 -14.58
CA GLY A 117 11.22 14.40 -15.73
C GLY A 117 12.58 13.76 -15.38
N TYR A 118 13.10 13.90 -14.17
CA TYR A 118 14.34 13.28 -13.73
C TYR A 118 14.10 11.89 -13.18
N GLU A 119 14.95 10.91 -13.57
CA GLU A 119 14.88 9.55 -13.06
C GLU A 119 15.30 9.50 -11.59
N VAL A 120 14.38 9.01 -10.74
CA VAL A 120 14.61 8.79 -9.30
C VAL A 120 14.97 7.33 -9.03
N LEU A 121 14.37 6.42 -9.80
CA LEU A 121 14.51 4.99 -9.62
C LEU A 121 14.31 4.30 -10.98
N ALA A 122 15.17 3.32 -11.29
CA ALA A 122 14.97 2.38 -12.39
C ALA A 122 15.33 0.97 -11.94
N MET A 123 14.38 0.03 -12.05
CA MET A 123 14.61 -1.37 -11.73
C MET A 123 13.58 -2.26 -12.44
N PRO A 124 13.81 -3.58 -12.55
CA PRO A 124 12.81 -4.50 -13.09
C PRO A 124 11.48 -4.36 -12.36
N ARG A 125 10.35 -4.44 -13.08
CA ARG A 125 9.01 -4.34 -12.50
C ARG A 125 8.81 -5.28 -11.30
N VAL A 126 9.29 -6.51 -11.38
CA VAL A 126 9.21 -7.45 -10.25
C VAL A 126 9.87 -6.90 -8.98
N ALA A 127 10.99 -6.20 -9.10
CA ALA A 127 11.65 -5.57 -7.96
C ALA A 127 10.83 -4.37 -7.43
N VAL A 128 10.21 -3.58 -8.32
CA VAL A 128 9.28 -2.51 -7.93
C VAL A 128 8.08 -3.07 -7.17
N LEU A 129 7.44 -4.12 -7.70
CA LEU A 129 6.29 -4.77 -7.05
C LEU A 129 6.63 -5.27 -5.64
N ARG A 130 7.81 -5.88 -5.47
CA ARG A 130 8.25 -6.40 -4.18
C ARG A 130 8.72 -5.31 -3.22
N SER A 131 9.70 -4.51 -3.63
CA SER A 131 10.38 -3.57 -2.72
C SER A 131 9.61 -2.28 -2.54
N PHE A 132 9.11 -1.69 -3.64
CA PHE A 132 8.47 -0.38 -3.60
C PHE A 132 6.98 -0.45 -3.25
N VAL A 133 6.26 -1.55 -3.59
CA VAL A 133 4.84 -1.69 -3.26
C VAL A 133 4.62 -2.58 -2.04
N MET A 134 4.95 -3.86 -2.10
CA MET A 134 4.63 -4.82 -1.03
C MET A 134 5.32 -4.45 0.30
N ASN A 135 6.63 -4.23 0.28
CA ASN A 135 7.36 -3.85 1.49
C ASN A 135 6.90 -2.48 2.04
N HIS A 136 6.47 -1.56 1.17
CA HIS A 136 5.95 -0.26 1.56
C HIS A 136 4.59 -0.39 2.29
N ILE A 137 3.72 -1.28 1.81
CA ILE A 137 2.47 -1.62 2.51
C ILE A 137 2.77 -2.22 3.88
N ILE A 138 3.67 -3.20 3.96
CA ILE A 138 4.07 -3.83 5.23
C ILE A 138 4.63 -2.79 6.21
N HIS A 139 5.50 -1.86 5.71
CA HIS A 139 6.07 -0.79 6.52
C HIS A 139 5.00 0.12 7.14
N HIS A 140 4.08 0.66 6.33
CA HIS A 140 3.04 1.56 6.84
C HIS A 140 1.97 0.83 7.66
N ARG A 141 1.69 -0.44 7.37
CA ARG A 141 0.84 -1.26 8.22
C ARG A 141 1.43 -1.40 9.63
N ALA A 142 2.75 -1.65 9.73
CA ALA A 142 3.42 -1.72 11.02
C ALA A 142 3.35 -0.39 11.78
N GLN A 143 3.50 0.76 11.10
CA GLN A 143 3.27 2.07 11.73
C GLN A 143 1.84 2.21 12.24
N LEU A 144 0.85 1.80 11.44
CA LEU A 144 -0.56 1.90 11.83
C LEU A 144 -0.87 1.02 13.05
N THR A 145 -0.30 -0.19 13.16
CA THR A 145 -0.49 -1.04 14.36
C THR A 145 0.07 -0.39 15.62
N VAL A 146 1.20 0.33 15.52
CA VAL A 146 1.73 1.13 16.64
C VAL A 146 0.77 2.28 16.99
N TYR A 147 0.21 2.96 15.98
CA TYR A 147 -0.76 4.04 16.22
C TYR A 147 -2.03 3.52 16.91
N LEU A 148 -2.55 2.37 16.49
CA LEU A 148 -3.68 1.72 17.15
C LEU A 148 -3.35 1.45 18.63
N ARG A 149 -2.19 0.85 18.91
CA ARG A 149 -1.76 0.54 20.29
C ARG A 149 -1.65 1.78 21.18
N LEU A 150 -1.09 2.86 20.65
CA LEU A 150 -0.96 4.13 21.39
C LEU A 150 -2.30 4.80 21.70
N ASN A 151 -3.39 4.35 21.08
CA ASN A 151 -4.75 4.82 21.32
C ASN A 151 -5.64 3.76 22.03
N ASP A 152 -5.05 2.73 22.61
CA ASP A 152 -5.77 1.61 23.28
C ASP A 152 -6.77 0.89 22.36
N ILE A 153 -6.51 0.91 21.05
CA ILE A 153 -7.32 0.20 20.07
C ILE A 153 -6.74 -1.19 19.87
N PRO A 154 -7.58 -2.26 19.92
CA PRO A 154 -7.11 -3.63 19.74
C PRO A 154 -6.37 -3.83 18.41
N VAL A 155 -5.18 -4.42 18.49
CA VAL A 155 -4.32 -4.72 17.33
C VAL A 155 -4.61 -6.13 16.84
N PRO A 156 -4.92 -6.33 15.53
CA PRO A 156 -5.22 -7.66 15.01
C PRO A 156 -4.00 -8.58 15.00
N SER A 157 -4.24 -9.88 15.10
CA SER A 157 -3.24 -10.92 14.82
C SER A 157 -2.90 -10.90 13.32
N LEU A 158 -1.61 -10.79 12.98
CA LEU A 158 -1.10 -10.73 11.61
C LEU A 158 -0.25 -11.96 11.28
N TYR A 159 1.03 -11.98 11.66
CA TYR A 159 1.93 -13.12 11.47
C TYR A 159 1.95 -14.08 12.66
N GLY A 160 1.40 -13.63 13.77
CA GLY A 160 1.31 -14.34 15.02
C GLY A 160 0.24 -13.73 15.92
N PRO A 161 0.00 -14.26 17.13
CA PRO A 161 -0.96 -13.70 18.06
C PRO A 161 -0.58 -12.28 18.45
N SER A 162 -1.58 -11.44 18.71
CA SER A 162 -1.41 -10.15 19.37
C SER A 162 -1.77 -10.27 20.85
N ALA A 163 -1.56 -9.23 21.66
CA ALA A 163 -2.05 -9.19 23.04
C ALA A 163 -3.58 -9.13 23.13
N ASP A 164 -4.26 -8.82 22.02
CA ASP A 164 -5.72 -8.61 21.98
C ASP A 164 -6.46 -9.76 21.28
N GLU A 165 -5.75 -10.58 20.51
CA GLU A 165 -6.34 -11.69 19.75
C GLU A 165 -5.44 -12.93 19.85
N GLU A 166 -5.99 -14.01 20.40
CA GLU A 166 -5.41 -15.34 20.31
C GLU A 166 -5.67 -15.95 18.91
N ARG A 167 -4.85 -16.94 18.53
CA ARG A 167 -5.05 -17.68 17.27
C ARG A 167 -6.24 -18.61 17.36
#